data_e7425afccec2270cd36ddc396e31e734
#
_entry.id   e7425afccec2270cd36ddc396e31e734
#
_cell.length_a   1.000
_cell.length_b   1.000
_cell.length_c   1.000
_cell.angle_alpha   90.00
_cell.angle_beta   90.00
_cell.angle_gamma   90.00
#
_symmetry.space_group_name_H-M   'P 1'
#
loop_
_entity.id
_entity.type
_entity.pdbx_description
1 polymer ?
#
loop_
_entity_poly.entity_id
_entity_poly.type
_entity_poly.pdbx_seq_one_letter_code
_entity_poly.pdbx_strand_id
1 'polypeptide(L)' 'MLWKVTYEAGKGNICETLTDIVEAIDLEDAAEIGEEQNCRLKRAMLGDGSFARLVCVEIIGGAGREEH' A
#
# COMPACT_ATOMS: atom_id res chain seq x y z
N MET A 1 -13.37 -3.90 -7.47
CA MET A 1 -12.14 -3.83 -8.26
C MET A 1 -10.95 -4.09 -7.36
N LEU A 2 -9.93 -4.70 -7.91
CA LEU A 2 -8.72 -4.98 -7.15
C LEU A 2 -7.67 -3.93 -7.45
N TRP A 3 -6.97 -3.53 -6.41
CA TRP A 3 -5.95 -2.49 -6.49
C TRP A 3 -4.69 -2.98 -5.83
N LYS A 4 -3.57 -2.60 -6.40
CA LYS A 4 -2.26 -2.90 -5.82
C LYS A 4 -1.79 -1.65 -5.08
N VAL A 5 -1.51 -1.82 -3.81
CA VAL A 5 -1.05 -0.73 -2.96
C VAL A 5 0.39 -1.01 -2.60
N THR A 6 1.26 -0.07 -2.87
CA THR A 6 2.69 -0.22 -2.65
C THR A 6 3.13 0.73 -1.53
N TYR A 7 3.89 0.19 -0.60
CA TYR A 7 4.40 0.95 0.54
C TYR A 7 5.92 0.83 0.57
N GLU A 8 6.55 1.79 1.18
CA GLU A 8 7.95 1.69 1.55
C GLU A 8 8.05 1.81 3.06
N ALA A 9 8.79 0.91 3.67
CA ALA A 9 8.98 0.93 5.11
C ALA A 9 10.41 0.57 5.42
N GLY A 10 10.95 1.15 6.48
CA GLY A 10 12.32 0.87 6.82
C GLY A 10 12.76 1.54 8.09
N LYS A 11 14.03 1.39 8.38
CA LYS A 11 14.66 1.98 9.55
C LYS A 11 16.09 2.28 9.19
N GLY A 12 16.49 3.53 9.43
CA GLY A 12 17.84 3.96 9.09
C GLY A 12 18.05 3.93 7.59
N ASN A 13 19.05 3.18 7.16
CA ASN A 13 19.36 3.06 5.74
C ASN A 13 18.69 1.87 5.07
N ILE A 14 17.92 1.10 5.81
CA ILE A 14 17.26 -0.08 5.30
C ILE A 14 15.86 0.29 4.90
N CYS A 15 15.52 -0.06 3.67
CA CYS A 15 14.20 0.24 3.14
C CYS A 15 13.68 -0.97 2.37
N GLU A 16 12.43 -1.33 2.61
CA GLU A 16 11.80 -2.44 1.92
C GLU A 16 10.54 -1.96 1.24
N THR A 17 10.24 -2.58 0.12
CA THR A 17 9.01 -2.31 -0.60
C THR A 17 8.02 -3.42 -0.27
N LEU A 18 6.84 -3.02 0.13
CA LEU A 18 5.77 -3.95 0.49
C LEU A 18 4.59 -3.71 -0.43
N THR A 19 3.93 -4.79 -0.80
CA THR A 19 2.80 -4.71 -1.72
C THR A 19 1.61 -5.44 -1.11
N ASP A 20 0.44 -4.84 -1.27
CA ASP A 20 -0.79 -5.42 -0.77
C ASP A 20 -1.86 -5.32 -1.85
N ILE A 21 -2.78 -6.25 -1.85
CA ILE A 21 -3.89 -6.25 -2.79
C ILE A 21 -5.15 -5.98 -1.99
N VAL A 22 -5.87 -4.93 -2.37
CA VAL A 22 -7.08 -4.54 -1.67
C VAL A 22 -8.23 -4.44 -2.64
N GLU A 23 -9.42 -4.63 -2.13
CA GLU A 23 -10.62 -4.44 -2.94
C GLU A 23 -11.23 -3.10 -2.60
N ALA A 24 -11.53 -2.31 -3.62
CA ALA A 24 -12.09 -0.99 -3.44
C ALA A 24 -12.93 -0.62 -4.65
N ILE A 25 -13.82 0.32 -4.47
CA ILE A 25 -14.75 0.70 -5.53
C ILE A 25 -14.13 1.70 -6.50
N ASP A 26 -13.19 2.50 -6.04
CA ASP A 26 -12.51 3.46 -6.89
C ASP A 26 -11.15 3.81 -6.29
N LEU A 27 -10.44 4.69 -6.96
CA LEU A 27 -9.10 5.09 -6.53
C LEU A 27 -9.11 5.75 -5.15
N GLU A 28 -10.10 6.58 -4.90
CA GLU A 28 -10.20 7.29 -3.63
C GLU A 28 -10.37 6.30 -2.48
N ASP A 29 -11.23 5.32 -2.67
CA ASP A 29 -11.47 4.29 -1.68
C ASP A 29 -10.21 3.46 -1.46
N ALA A 30 -9.53 3.10 -2.55
CA ALA A 30 -8.30 2.34 -2.45
C ALA A 30 -7.22 3.12 -1.72
N ALA A 31 -7.12 4.41 -1.98
CA ALA A 31 -6.16 5.26 -1.32
C ALA A 31 -6.45 5.37 0.18
N GLU A 32 -7.70 5.46 0.55
CA GLU A 32 -8.10 5.49 1.96
C GLU A 32 -7.69 4.21 2.67
N ILE A 33 -7.93 3.08 2.05
CA ILE A 33 -7.56 1.79 2.62
C ILE A 33 -6.03 1.74 2.77
N GLY A 34 -5.33 2.20 1.75
CA GLY A 34 -3.87 2.23 1.78
C GLY A 34 -3.32 3.10 2.90
N GLU A 35 -3.92 4.26 3.10
CA GLU A 35 -3.50 5.16 4.16
C GLU A 35 -3.71 4.54 5.53
N GLU A 36 -4.83 3.87 5.71
CA GLU A 36 -5.13 3.21 6.96
C GLU A 36 -4.12 2.11 7.26
N GLN A 37 -3.80 1.31 6.25
CA GLN A 37 -2.81 0.25 6.40
C GLN A 37 -1.43 0.84 6.70
N ASN A 38 -1.11 1.96 6.07
CA ASN A 38 0.16 2.63 6.31
C ASN A 38 0.26 3.12 7.76
N CYS A 39 -0.83 3.60 8.30
CA CYS A 39 -0.86 4.01 9.71
C CYS A 39 -0.61 2.83 10.63
N ARG A 40 -1.17 1.68 10.30
CA ARG A 40 -0.96 0.47 11.10
C ARG A 40 0.49 0.04 11.04
N LEU A 41 1.10 0.13 9.86
CA LEU A 41 2.53 -0.16 9.70
C LEU A 41 3.36 0.73 10.59
N LYS A 42 3.07 2.02 10.58
CA LYS A 42 3.81 2.97 11.41
C LYS A 42 3.71 2.62 12.88
N ARG A 43 2.52 2.22 13.32
CA ARG A 43 2.32 1.87 14.73
C ARG A 43 3.05 0.60 15.10
N ALA A 44 3.19 -0.31 14.14
CA ALA A 44 3.88 -1.56 14.41
C ALA A 44 5.39 -1.41 14.42
N MET A 45 5.89 -0.35 13.80
CA MET A 45 7.33 -0.12 13.71
C MET A 45 7.79 0.69 14.89
N LEU A 46 8.79 0.18 15.60
CA LEU A 46 9.28 0.82 16.80
C LEU A 46 10.73 1.24 16.60
N GLY A 47 11.09 2.35 17.23
CA GLY A 47 12.45 2.79 17.25
C GLY A 47 12.66 4.04 16.40
N ASP A 48 13.74 4.73 16.70
CA ASP A 48 14.10 5.96 16.01
C ASP A 48 14.49 5.66 14.57
N GLY A 49 14.07 6.52 13.68
CA GLY A 49 14.43 6.39 12.28
C GLY A 49 13.53 5.44 11.50
N SER A 50 12.53 4.86 12.16
CA SER A 50 11.55 4.03 11.45
C SER A 50 10.61 4.90 10.65
N PHE A 51 10.24 4.41 9.48
CA PHE A 51 9.28 5.11 8.66
C PHE A 51 8.45 4.13 7.86
N ALA A 52 7.26 4.58 7.47
CA ALA A 52 6.42 3.84 6.54
C ALA A 52 5.62 4.87 5.75
N ARG A 53 5.54 4.66 4.45
CA ARG A 53 4.80 5.59 3.60
C ARG A 53 4.13 4.86 2.46
N LEU A 54 3.02 5.41 2.05
CA LEU A 54 2.29 4.93 0.89
C LEU A 54 2.94 5.52 -0.36
N VAL A 55 3.29 4.67 -1.31
CA VAL A 55 4.01 5.10 -2.50
C VAL A 55 3.09 5.19 -3.71
N CYS A 56 2.29 4.16 -3.91
CA CYS A 56 1.54 4.05 -5.15
C CYS A 56 0.28 3.22 -4.96
N VAL A 57 -0.76 3.59 -5.69
CA VAL A 57 -2.00 2.82 -5.72
C VAL A 57 -2.36 2.63 -7.19
N GLU A 58 -2.46 1.38 -7.63
CA GLU A 58 -2.71 1.07 -9.03
C GLU A 58 -3.85 0.08 -9.16
N ILE A 59 -4.63 0.25 -10.22
CA ILE A 59 -5.65 -0.75 -10.52
C ILE A 59 -4.96 -1.94 -11.17
N ILE A 60 -5.29 -3.14 -10.74
CA ILE A 60 -4.69 -4.33 -11.31
C ILE A 60 -5.71 -5.25 -11.94
N GLY A 61 -6.96 -5.02 -11.72
CA GLY A 61 -7.81 -5.93 -12.32
C GLY A 61 -9.17 -5.48 -12.18
N GLY A 62 -9.78 -5.54 -13.12
CA GLY A 62 -11.10 -5.42 -13.16
C GLY A 62 -11.53 -6.50 -13.90
N ALA A 63 -12.46 -6.57 -14.15
CA ALA A 63 -12.95 -7.48 -14.96
C ALA A 63 -12.03 -7.78 -16.06
N GLY A 64 -11.54 -8.26 -16.20
CA GLY A 64 -10.67 -8.38 -17.04
C GLY A 64 -10.08 -8.78 -17.90
N ARG A 65 -10.22 -8.60 -17.94
CA ARG A 65 -9.52 -8.72 -18.38
C ARG A 65 -8.91 -9.33 -18.94
N GLU A 66 -8.94 -9.39 -19.07
CA GLU A 66 -8.30 -9.73 -19.37
C GLU A 66 -7.78 -10.28 -20.10
N GLU A 67 -7.90 -10.36 -20.34
CA GLU A 67 -7.35 -10.68 -20.73
C GLU A 67 -6.93 -11.03 -21.48
N HIS A 68 -7.13 -11.15 -21.79
CA HIS A 68 -6.62 -11.17 -22.21
C HIS A 68 -6.49 -11.40 -22.80
#